data_2ab7007202034c2f9c617fae8f047f5e
#
_entry.id   2ab7007202034c2f9c617fae8f047f5e
#
_cell.length_a   1.000
_cell.length_b   1.000
_cell.length_c   1.000
_cell.angle_alpha   90.00
_cell.angle_beta   90.00
_cell.angle_gamma   90.00
#
_symmetry.space_group_name_H-M   'P 1'
#
loop_
_entity.id
_entity.type
_entity.pdbx_description
1 polymer ?
#
loop_
_entity_poly.entity_id
_entity_poly.type
_entity_poly.pdbx_seq_one_letter_code
_entity_poly.pdbx_strand_id
1 'polypeptide(L)'
;MECGITRVLVRSTGKAGKITIKAEASGLVSDEVSLTSIPVKVENGLSKFFPSEKLASRFDRGETPLTPSYKNSKVDVRVKSAFAGVNSEEAVNSFDGNELSEWKNDGRLNTAWITYRLERKAEIDDICIKLTGWRKRSYPLEVFADDELIWSGDTEQSLGYIHLSVKPVRSDKITIRLKGAAKEADAFKQIVEVVEPSAGDLDLLRAKNGEKTNNELRIVEVGFLETINR
;
A
#
# COMPACT_ATOMS: atom_id res chain seq x y z
N MET A 1 -5.66 17.58 9.89
CA MET A 1 -6.69 16.85 10.66
C MET A 1 -6.94 15.55 9.92
N GLU A 2 -6.68 14.43 10.55
CA GLU A 2 -6.92 13.11 9.95
C GLU A 2 -8.13 12.47 10.63
N CYS A 3 -9.11 12.06 9.85
CA CYS A 3 -10.35 11.42 10.34
C CYS A 3 -11.06 12.16 11.49
N GLY A 4 -11.06 13.48 11.47
CA GLY A 4 -11.65 14.30 12.53
C GLY A 4 -10.80 14.44 13.80
N ILE A 5 -9.57 13.87 13.80
CA ILE A 5 -8.65 13.91 14.95
C ILE A 5 -7.51 14.88 14.66
N THR A 6 -7.20 15.74 15.63
CA THR A 6 -5.98 16.55 15.62
C THR A 6 -5.24 16.38 16.94
N ARG A 7 -3.92 16.50 16.90
CA ARG A 7 -3.07 16.45 18.09
C ARG A 7 -2.40 17.79 18.30
N VAL A 8 -2.41 18.23 19.55
CA VAL A 8 -1.71 19.43 19.99
C VAL A 8 -0.66 19.05 21.04
N LEU A 9 0.56 19.43 20.81
CA LEU A 9 1.64 19.31 21.79
C LEU A 9 1.73 20.63 22.56
N VAL A 10 1.48 20.54 23.85
CA VAL A 10 1.56 21.70 24.76
C VAL A 10 2.82 21.60 25.58
N ARG A 11 3.63 22.67 25.56
CA ARG A 11 4.84 22.77 26.37
C ARG A 11 4.71 23.99 27.29
N SER A 12 4.92 23.76 28.60
CA SER A 12 5.00 24.86 29.55
C SER A 12 6.23 25.73 29.29
N THR A 13 6.12 27.01 29.61
CA THR A 13 7.27 27.92 29.70
C THR A 13 8.02 27.69 31.02
N GLY A 14 9.14 28.39 31.22
CA GLY A 14 9.87 28.39 32.51
C GLY A 14 9.10 29.07 33.66
N LYS A 15 7.96 29.72 33.38
CA LYS A 15 7.07 30.36 34.37
C LYS A 15 5.87 29.47 34.64
N ALA A 16 5.62 29.21 35.93
CA ALA A 16 4.44 28.50 36.35
C ALA A 16 3.17 29.36 36.11
N GLY A 17 2.08 28.72 35.75
CA GLY A 17 0.82 29.44 35.48
C GLY A 17 -0.25 28.55 34.87
N LYS A 18 -1.36 29.17 34.51
CA LYS A 18 -2.50 28.53 33.86
C LYS A 18 -2.24 28.47 32.35
N ILE A 19 -2.44 27.31 31.75
CA ILE A 19 -2.41 27.07 30.32
C ILE A 19 -3.83 26.69 29.90
N THR A 20 -4.41 27.46 29.01
CA THR A 20 -5.75 27.21 28.48
C THR A 20 -5.62 26.72 27.02
N ILE A 21 -6.24 25.61 26.71
CA ILE A 21 -6.29 25.01 25.38
C ILE A 21 -7.75 25.03 24.94
N LYS A 22 -8.05 25.74 23.84
CA LYS A 22 -9.39 25.82 23.27
C LYS A 22 -9.41 25.15 21.90
N ALA A 23 -10.42 24.32 21.68
CA ALA A 23 -10.68 23.68 20.39
C ALA A 23 -11.93 24.29 19.76
N GLU A 24 -11.78 24.79 18.53
CA GLU A 24 -12.87 25.36 17.76
C GLU A 24 -12.86 24.81 16.34
N ALA A 25 -14.03 24.49 15.82
CA ALA A 25 -14.22 24.12 14.43
C ALA A 25 -15.59 24.57 13.94
N SER A 26 -15.67 24.92 12.66
CA SER A 26 -16.94 25.35 12.04
C SER A 26 -17.98 24.23 12.12
N GLY A 27 -19.15 24.53 12.63
CA GLY A 27 -20.26 23.58 12.76
C GLY A 27 -20.16 22.61 13.96
N LEU A 28 -19.15 22.77 14.81
CA LEU A 28 -19.01 22.00 16.05
C LEU A 28 -19.08 22.91 17.29
N VAL A 29 -19.45 22.31 18.42
CA VAL A 29 -19.40 22.98 19.71
C VAL A 29 -17.94 23.08 20.14
N SER A 30 -17.49 24.28 20.49
CA SER A 30 -16.15 24.50 21.03
C SER A 30 -16.01 23.92 22.43
N ASP A 31 -14.83 23.44 22.77
CA ASP A 31 -14.48 22.96 24.10
C ASP A 31 -13.17 23.55 24.57
N GLU A 32 -12.98 23.62 25.89
CA GLU A 32 -11.80 24.21 26.52
C GLU A 32 -11.32 23.36 27.69
N VAL A 33 -10.00 23.12 27.74
CA VAL A 33 -9.35 22.49 28.87
C VAL A 33 -8.29 23.41 29.47
N SER A 34 -8.26 23.50 30.81
CA SER A 34 -7.25 24.26 31.55
C SER A 34 -6.32 23.36 32.32
N LEU A 35 -5.03 23.58 32.14
CA LEU A 35 -3.94 22.91 32.86
C LEU A 35 -3.23 23.95 33.72
N THR A 36 -2.68 23.54 34.85
CA THR A 36 -1.88 24.41 35.71
C THR A 36 -0.45 23.87 35.76
N SER A 37 0.52 24.66 35.32
CA SER A 37 1.92 24.35 35.53
C SER A 37 2.38 24.86 36.89
N ILE A 38 3.09 24.03 37.62
CA ILE A 38 3.62 24.34 38.96
C ILE A 38 5.12 24.71 38.87
N PRO A 39 5.61 25.56 39.76
CA PRO A 39 7.02 25.86 39.82
C PRO A 39 7.81 24.63 40.30
N VAL A 40 8.89 24.30 39.59
CA VAL A 40 9.81 23.23 40.00
C VAL A 40 11.08 23.86 40.54
N LYS A 41 11.43 23.52 41.77
CA LYS A 41 12.72 23.88 42.35
C LYS A 41 13.79 22.90 41.84
N VAL A 42 14.77 23.42 41.14
CA VAL A 42 15.85 22.61 40.60
C VAL A 42 17.07 22.73 41.52
N GLU A 43 17.59 21.60 41.95
CA GLU A 43 18.78 21.48 42.79
C GLU A 43 19.93 20.80 42.03
N ASN A 44 21.17 21.07 42.42
CA ASN A 44 22.36 20.39 41.91
C ASN A 44 22.65 20.54 40.40
N GLY A 45 22.51 21.75 39.86
CA GLY A 45 23.00 22.06 38.51
C GLY A 45 22.17 21.58 37.35
N LEU A 46 21.02 20.98 37.60
CA LEU A 46 20.05 20.74 36.52
C LEU A 46 19.50 22.07 36.05
N SER A 47 19.59 22.36 34.75
CA SER A 47 19.15 23.60 34.15
C SER A 47 17.67 23.86 34.42
N LYS A 48 17.36 25.02 35.01
CA LYS A 48 15.98 25.49 35.18
C LYS A 48 15.36 25.97 33.90
N PHE A 49 16.16 26.19 32.88
CA PHE A 49 15.75 26.79 31.64
C PHE A 49 15.93 25.78 30.51
N PHE A 50 14.83 25.21 30.06
CA PHE A 50 14.79 24.78 28.68
C PHE A 50 14.95 26.04 27.82
N PRO A 51 15.82 26.05 26.79
CA PRO A 51 15.99 27.21 25.91
C PRO A 51 14.80 27.43 24.98
N SER A 52 13.60 27.42 25.57
CA SER A 52 12.35 27.53 24.84
C SER A 52 11.85 28.96 24.73
N GLU A 53 12.40 29.89 25.52
CA GLU A 53 11.95 31.29 25.50
C GLU A 53 12.34 32.01 24.20
N LYS A 54 13.27 31.45 23.42
CA LYS A 54 13.71 31.99 22.12
C LYS A 54 13.29 31.10 20.93
N LEU A 55 12.59 30.00 21.17
CA LEU A 55 12.07 29.21 20.08
C LEU A 55 10.77 29.89 19.60
N ALA A 56 10.74 30.24 18.33
CA ALA A 56 9.55 30.74 17.70
C ALA A 56 8.39 29.76 17.93
N SER A 57 7.35 30.19 18.63
CA SER A 57 6.11 29.44 18.68
C SER A 57 5.44 29.58 17.31
N ARG A 58 4.96 28.47 16.78
CA ARG A 58 4.27 28.46 15.48
C ARG A 58 2.78 28.79 15.64
N PHE A 59 2.43 29.78 16.45
CA PHE A 59 1.05 30.18 16.59
C PHE A 59 0.51 30.85 15.32
N ASP A 60 1.35 31.51 14.54
CA ASP A 60 0.99 32.14 13.27
C ASP A 60 1.24 31.21 12.09
N ARG A 61 0.68 30.03 12.14
CA ARG A 61 0.80 29.05 11.03
C ARG A 61 0.13 29.51 9.73
N GLY A 62 -0.63 30.58 9.77
CA GLY A 62 -1.57 30.92 8.71
C GLY A 62 -2.77 29.96 8.72
N GLU A 63 -3.62 30.13 7.75
CA GLU A 63 -4.75 29.20 7.56
C GLU A 63 -4.22 27.78 7.32
N THR A 64 -4.83 26.81 7.99
CA THR A 64 -4.55 25.40 7.70
C THR A 64 -4.86 25.16 6.23
N PRO A 65 -3.91 24.65 5.43
CA PRO A 65 -4.21 24.31 4.05
C PRO A 65 -5.47 23.45 4.00
N LEU A 66 -6.34 23.73 3.05
CA LEU A 66 -7.52 22.90 2.82
C LEU A 66 -7.05 21.46 2.67
N THR A 67 -7.40 20.61 3.62
CA THR A 67 -7.19 19.17 3.48
C THR A 67 -8.04 18.73 2.29
N PRO A 68 -7.45 18.12 1.24
CA PRO A 68 -8.24 17.58 0.17
C PRO A 68 -9.30 16.67 0.79
N SER A 69 -10.55 16.92 0.48
CA SER A 69 -11.63 16.02 0.82
C SER A 69 -11.39 14.74 0.00
N TYR A 70 -10.90 13.70 0.63
CA TYR A 70 -10.85 12.38 0.01
C TYR A 70 -12.30 11.88 -0.07
N LYS A 71 -12.92 12.11 -1.20
CA LYS A 71 -14.12 11.36 -1.54
C LYS A 71 -13.63 9.98 -1.96
N ASN A 72 -14.05 8.95 -1.25
CA ASN A 72 -13.89 7.59 -1.75
C ASN A 72 -14.75 7.50 -3.01
N SER A 73 -14.12 7.67 -4.16
CA SER A 73 -14.79 7.55 -5.45
C SER A 73 -14.84 6.10 -5.93
N LYS A 74 -14.13 5.19 -5.24
CA LYS A 74 -14.05 3.78 -5.58
C LYS A 74 -14.62 2.92 -4.47
N VAL A 75 -15.36 1.89 -4.84
CA VAL A 75 -15.95 0.91 -3.92
C VAL A 75 -15.49 -0.48 -4.33
N ASP A 76 -15.14 -1.29 -3.35
CA ASP A 76 -14.83 -2.69 -3.54
C ASP A 76 -16.06 -3.51 -3.95
N VAL A 77 -15.86 -4.38 -4.92
CA VAL A 77 -16.86 -5.34 -5.38
C VAL A 77 -16.43 -6.74 -4.96
N ARG A 78 -17.10 -7.29 -3.96
CA ARG A 78 -16.71 -8.54 -3.32
C ARG A 78 -16.67 -9.72 -4.29
N VAL A 79 -15.68 -10.57 -4.09
CA VAL A 79 -15.58 -11.86 -4.78
C VAL A 79 -16.49 -12.87 -4.10
N LYS A 80 -17.35 -13.52 -4.88
CA LYS A 80 -18.22 -14.59 -4.43
C LYS A 80 -17.53 -15.95 -4.45
N SER A 81 -16.75 -16.20 -5.49
CA SER A 81 -16.02 -17.46 -5.69
C SER A 81 -14.90 -17.28 -6.72
N ALA A 82 -13.93 -18.17 -6.70
CA ALA A 82 -12.91 -18.24 -7.74
C ALA A 82 -12.66 -19.70 -8.13
N PHE A 83 -12.19 -19.90 -9.36
CA PHE A 83 -11.69 -21.18 -9.85
C PHE A 83 -10.49 -20.93 -10.75
N ALA A 84 -9.59 -21.90 -10.84
CA ALA A 84 -8.31 -21.73 -11.47
C ALA A 84 -7.93 -22.92 -12.36
N GLY A 85 -6.89 -22.76 -13.16
CA GLY A 85 -6.38 -23.82 -14.02
C GLY A 85 -5.85 -25.03 -13.25
N VAL A 86 -5.45 -24.80 -12.00
CA VAL A 86 -5.01 -25.83 -11.04
C VAL A 86 -5.18 -25.29 -9.62
N ASN A 87 -5.24 -26.15 -8.60
CA ASN A 87 -5.37 -25.78 -7.18
C ASN A 87 -6.60 -24.87 -6.94
N SER A 88 -7.74 -25.20 -7.55
CA SER A 88 -8.95 -24.39 -7.45
C SER A 88 -9.52 -24.33 -6.02
N GLU A 89 -9.30 -25.34 -5.19
CA GLU A 89 -9.67 -25.33 -3.77
C GLU A 89 -8.89 -24.28 -2.97
N GLU A 90 -7.66 -23.96 -3.39
CA GLU A 90 -6.83 -22.92 -2.79
C GLU A 90 -7.10 -21.52 -3.38
N ALA A 91 -7.94 -21.40 -4.41
CA ALA A 91 -8.22 -20.11 -5.06
C ALA A 91 -8.77 -19.06 -4.08
N VAL A 92 -9.45 -19.49 -3.01
CA VAL A 92 -9.95 -18.61 -1.94
C VAL A 92 -8.82 -17.83 -1.26
N ASN A 93 -7.61 -18.38 -1.18
CA ASN A 93 -6.45 -17.74 -0.55
C ASN A 93 -6.00 -16.46 -1.28
N SER A 94 -6.52 -16.19 -2.47
CA SER A 94 -6.21 -14.96 -3.21
C SER A 94 -7.18 -13.81 -2.95
N PHE A 95 -8.19 -14.01 -2.08
CA PHE A 95 -9.19 -12.98 -1.70
C PHE A 95 -9.79 -13.23 -0.30
N ASP A 96 -9.05 -13.84 0.60
CA ASP A 96 -9.47 -14.18 1.96
C ASP A 96 -9.16 -13.09 3.00
N GLY A 97 -8.50 -12.01 2.59
CA GLY A 97 -8.05 -10.91 3.46
C GLY A 97 -6.86 -11.28 4.33
N ASN A 98 -6.17 -12.38 4.02
CA ASN A 98 -5.01 -12.87 4.77
C ASN A 98 -3.74 -12.83 3.91
N GLU A 99 -2.90 -11.84 4.09
CA GLU A 99 -1.65 -11.67 3.33
C GLU A 99 -0.58 -12.77 3.59
N LEU A 100 -0.85 -13.71 4.48
CA LEU A 100 0.03 -14.85 4.76
C LEU A 100 -0.33 -16.09 3.92
N SER A 101 -1.47 -16.07 3.23
CA SER A 101 -1.91 -17.08 2.28
C SER A 101 -1.69 -16.63 0.84
N GLU A 102 -1.69 -17.54 -0.08
CA GLU A 102 -1.59 -17.26 -1.51
C GLU A 102 -2.22 -18.39 -2.33
N TRP A 103 -2.72 -18.08 -3.51
CA TRP A 103 -2.95 -19.05 -4.56
C TRP A 103 -1.77 -19.07 -5.52
N LYS A 104 -1.39 -20.26 -5.98
CA LYS A 104 -0.34 -20.46 -7.00
C LYS A 104 -0.71 -21.59 -7.95
N ASN A 105 -0.28 -21.46 -9.21
CA ASN A 105 -0.33 -22.56 -10.16
C ASN A 105 0.85 -23.53 -9.99
N ASP A 106 0.91 -24.55 -10.85
CA ASP A 106 1.92 -25.62 -10.85
C ASP A 106 3.19 -25.30 -11.68
N GLY A 107 3.39 -24.04 -12.05
CA GLY A 107 4.53 -23.57 -12.85
C GLY A 107 4.37 -23.76 -14.36
N ARG A 108 3.19 -24.20 -14.84
CA ARG A 108 2.89 -24.35 -16.26
C ARG A 108 2.08 -23.16 -16.75
N LEU A 109 2.42 -22.63 -17.92
CA LEU A 109 1.75 -21.45 -18.47
C LEU A 109 0.26 -21.70 -18.78
N ASN A 110 -0.09 -22.89 -19.22
CA ASN A 110 -1.47 -23.27 -19.56
C ASN A 110 -2.38 -23.39 -18.34
N THR A 111 -1.85 -23.53 -17.14
CA THR A 111 -2.57 -23.56 -15.86
C THR A 111 -2.47 -22.25 -15.08
N ALA A 112 -1.68 -21.30 -15.58
CA ALA A 112 -1.42 -20.03 -14.91
C ALA A 112 -2.54 -19.00 -15.14
N TRP A 113 -3.75 -19.35 -14.73
CA TRP A 113 -4.91 -18.47 -14.79
C TRP A 113 -5.87 -18.75 -13.63
N ILE A 114 -6.59 -17.71 -13.24
CA ILE A 114 -7.63 -17.76 -12.22
C ILE A 114 -8.79 -16.88 -12.65
N THR A 115 -10.00 -17.35 -12.44
CA THR A 115 -11.25 -16.63 -12.76
C THR A 115 -12.02 -16.38 -11.48
N TYR A 116 -12.36 -15.12 -11.27
CA TYR A 116 -13.17 -14.64 -10.15
C TYR A 116 -14.62 -14.42 -10.59
N ARG A 117 -15.55 -14.80 -9.74
CA ARG A 117 -16.96 -14.44 -9.83
C ARG A 117 -17.28 -13.43 -8.76
N LEU A 118 -17.73 -12.25 -9.16
CA LEU A 118 -18.13 -11.18 -8.26
C LEU A 118 -19.56 -11.40 -7.75
N GLU A 119 -19.91 -10.81 -6.62
CA GLU A 119 -21.25 -10.89 -6.04
C GLU A 119 -22.31 -10.23 -6.93
N ARG A 120 -21.93 -9.27 -7.74
CA ARG A 120 -22.79 -8.53 -8.68
C ARG A 120 -22.05 -8.15 -9.95
N LYS A 121 -22.79 -7.88 -11.00
CA LYS A 121 -22.23 -7.21 -12.18
C LYS A 121 -21.89 -5.76 -11.83
N ALA A 122 -20.65 -5.40 -12.04
CA ALA A 122 -20.11 -4.08 -11.76
C ALA A 122 -19.23 -3.60 -12.92
N GLU A 123 -19.06 -2.30 -13.02
CA GLU A 123 -18.18 -1.68 -13.99
C GLU A 123 -16.79 -1.51 -13.35
N ILE A 124 -16.01 -2.60 -13.40
CA ILE A 124 -14.66 -2.60 -12.81
C ILE A 124 -13.74 -1.74 -13.66
N ASP A 125 -13.12 -0.76 -13.04
CA ASP A 125 -12.15 0.16 -13.65
C ASP A 125 -10.75 0.10 -13.02
N ASP A 126 -10.62 -0.61 -11.90
CA ASP A 126 -9.34 -0.77 -11.22
C ASP A 126 -9.28 -2.12 -10.50
N ILE A 127 -8.14 -2.78 -10.58
CA ILE A 127 -7.87 -4.03 -9.89
C ILE A 127 -6.67 -3.79 -8.97
N CYS A 128 -6.89 -3.93 -7.66
CA CYS A 128 -5.85 -3.86 -6.66
C CYS A 128 -5.32 -5.28 -6.43
N ILE A 129 -4.06 -5.54 -6.72
CA ILE A 129 -3.50 -6.90 -6.64
C ILE A 129 -2.15 -6.91 -5.94
N LYS A 130 -1.92 -7.93 -5.10
CA LYS A 130 -0.65 -8.23 -4.47
C LYS A 130 -0.16 -9.59 -4.95
N LEU A 131 1.03 -9.59 -5.53
CA LEU A 131 1.67 -10.77 -6.11
C LEU A 131 2.89 -11.16 -5.28
N THR A 132 3.19 -12.44 -5.19
CA THR A 132 4.38 -12.91 -4.46
C THR A 132 5.66 -12.47 -5.18
N GLY A 133 6.64 -12.04 -4.39
CA GLY A 133 7.91 -11.53 -4.94
C GLY A 133 7.82 -10.13 -5.55
N TRP A 134 6.79 -9.36 -5.22
CA TRP A 134 6.47 -8.02 -5.74
C TRP A 134 7.65 -7.03 -5.78
N ARG A 135 8.68 -7.21 -4.98
CA ARG A 135 9.91 -6.37 -5.01
C ARG A 135 10.86 -6.73 -6.15
N LYS A 136 10.86 -7.98 -6.58
CA LYS A 136 11.86 -8.53 -7.51
C LYS A 136 11.27 -9.02 -8.81
N ARG A 137 9.96 -9.34 -8.79
CA ARG A 137 9.29 -10.05 -9.86
C ARG A 137 8.32 -9.15 -10.61
N SER A 138 8.35 -9.25 -11.93
CA SER A 138 7.38 -8.63 -12.83
C SER A 138 6.63 -9.75 -13.55
N TYR A 139 5.31 -9.66 -13.55
CA TYR A 139 4.42 -10.66 -14.13
C TYR A 139 3.79 -10.09 -15.41
N PRO A 140 4.04 -10.71 -16.57
CA PRO A 140 3.30 -10.37 -17.79
C PRO A 140 1.89 -10.95 -17.71
N LEU A 141 0.92 -10.08 -17.41
CA LEU A 141 -0.47 -10.48 -17.19
C LEU A 141 -1.37 -10.04 -18.32
N GLU A 142 -2.46 -10.77 -18.47
CA GLU A 142 -3.66 -10.38 -19.19
C GLU A 142 -4.86 -10.50 -18.27
N VAL A 143 -5.77 -9.53 -18.36
CA VAL A 143 -7.01 -9.50 -17.59
C VAL A 143 -8.18 -9.44 -18.57
N PHE A 144 -9.16 -10.30 -18.35
CA PHE A 144 -10.37 -10.38 -19.16
C PHE A 144 -11.60 -10.16 -18.30
N ALA A 145 -12.57 -9.40 -18.80
CA ALA A 145 -13.93 -9.34 -18.30
C ALA A 145 -14.81 -10.16 -19.24
N ASP A 146 -15.40 -11.24 -18.74
CA ASP A 146 -15.97 -12.32 -19.57
C ASP A 146 -14.92 -12.82 -20.57
N ASP A 147 -15.07 -12.50 -21.85
CA ASP A 147 -14.14 -12.86 -22.92
C ASP A 147 -13.43 -11.64 -23.53
N GLU A 148 -13.69 -10.43 -23.01
CA GLU A 148 -13.06 -9.19 -23.47
C GLU A 148 -11.76 -8.92 -22.73
N LEU A 149 -10.68 -8.68 -23.47
CA LEU A 149 -9.39 -8.24 -22.91
C LEU A 149 -9.51 -6.78 -22.43
N ILE A 150 -9.41 -6.57 -21.12
CA ILE A 150 -9.53 -5.25 -20.49
C ILE A 150 -8.19 -4.66 -20.03
N TRP A 151 -7.17 -5.50 -19.91
CA TRP A 151 -5.81 -5.06 -19.58
C TRP A 151 -4.77 -6.09 -20.03
N SER A 152 -3.59 -5.63 -20.47
CA SER A 152 -2.43 -6.47 -20.76
C SER A 152 -1.15 -5.68 -20.56
N GLY A 153 -0.22 -6.22 -19.81
CA GLY A 153 1.07 -5.57 -19.53
C GLY A 153 1.93 -6.38 -18.58
N ASP A 154 3.10 -5.84 -18.29
CA ASP A 154 3.98 -6.33 -17.23
C ASP A 154 3.65 -5.57 -15.94
N THR A 155 3.53 -6.28 -14.81
CA THR A 155 3.33 -5.63 -13.52
C THR A 155 4.58 -4.88 -13.10
N GLU A 156 4.39 -3.72 -12.47
CA GLU A 156 5.50 -2.98 -11.87
C GLU A 156 6.00 -3.67 -10.60
N GLN A 157 7.26 -3.44 -10.27
CA GLN A 157 7.81 -3.79 -8.97
C GLN A 157 7.35 -2.75 -7.95
N SER A 158 6.88 -3.19 -6.78
CA SER A 158 6.24 -2.32 -5.80
C SER A 158 6.70 -2.62 -4.37
N LEU A 159 6.08 -1.99 -3.40
CA LEU A 159 6.22 -2.31 -1.97
C LEU A 159 5.00 -3.07 -1.41
N GLY A 160 4.17 -3.64 -2.27
CA GLY A 160 2.99 -4.38 -1.84
C GLY A 160 1.94 -4.47 -2.94
N TYR A 161 0.80 -3.84 -2.72
CA TYR A 161 -0.27 -3.77 -3.71
C TYR A 161 0.08 -2.89 -4.89
N ILE A 162 -0.35 -3.31 -6.07
CA ILE A 162 -0.34 -2.52 -7.30
C ILE A 162 -1.76 -2.34 -7.81
N HIS A 163 -1.98 -1.27 -8.56
CA HIS A 163 -3.25 -0.96 -9.16
C HIS A 163 -3.16 -1.12 -10.68
N LEU A 164 -4.01 -1.97 -11.22
CA LEU A 164 -4.16 -2.14 -12.66
C LEU A 164 -5.38 -1.33 -13.10
N SER A 165 -5.15 -0.16 -13.71
CA SER A 165 -6.22 0.62 -14.33
C SER A 165 -6.68 -0.11 -15.60
N VAL A 166 -7.86 -0.72 -15.53
CA VAL A 166 -8.41 -1.54 -16.59
C VAL A 166 -9.43 -0.76 -17.42
N LYS A 167 -9.68 -1.22 -18.65
CA LYS A 167 -10.81 -0.69 -19.44
C LYS A 167 -12.11 -1.01 -18.71
N PRO A 168 -12.95 0.00 -18.39
CA PRO A 168 -14.22 -0.23 -17.71
C PRO A 168 -15.15 -1.11 -18.55
N VAL A 169 -15.51 -2.26 -18.00
CA VAL A 169 -16.46 -3.20 -18.61
C VAL A 169 -17.36 -3.77 -17.52
N ARG A 170 -18.66 -3.79 -17.78
CA ARG A 170 -19.65 -4.30 -16.83
C ARG A 170 -19.73 -5.82 -16.87
N SER A 171 -19.11 -6.48 -15.90
CA SER A 171 -19.06 -7.93 -15.77
C SER A 171 -19.14 -8.38 -14.31
N ASP A 172 -19.44 -9.64 -14.09
CA ASP A 172 -19.29 -10.35 -12.82
C ASP A 172 -18.24 -11.47 -12.91
N LYS A 173 -17.57 -11.59 -14.08
CA LYS A 173 -16.55 -12.61 -14.31
C LYS A 173 -15.25 -11.96 -14.76
N ILE A 174 -14.24 -11.99 -13.93
CA ILE A 174 -12.90 -11.47 -14.25
C ILE A 174 -11.90 -12.61 -14.26
N THR A 175 -11.12 -12.72 -15.32
CA THR A 175 -10.07 -13.73 -15.45
C THR A 175 -8.70 -13.04 -15.51
N ILE A 176 -7.78 -13.46 -14.67
CA ILE A 176 -6.37 -13.04 -14.69
C ILE A 176 -5.54 -14.23 -15.16
N ARG A 177 -4.70 -14.04 -16.15
CA ARG A 177 -3.80 -15.07 -16.64
C ARG A 177 -2.39 -14.54 -16.90
N LEU A 178 -1.43 -15.42 -16.78
CA LEU A 178 -0.05 -15.15 -17.16
C LEU A 178 0.08 -15.27 -18.68
N LYS A 179 0.63 -14.23 -19.33
CA LYS A 179 0.85 -14.18 -20.77
C LYS A 179 2.14 -14.90 -21.20
N GLY A 180 3.11 -14.95 -20.29
CA GLY A 180 4.45 -15.51 -20.52
C GLY A 180 5.17 -15.70 -19.19
N ALA A 181 6.43 -16.11 -19.24
CA ALA A 181 7.22 -16.32 -18.03
C ALA A 181 7.42 -15.02 -17.24
N ALA A 182 7.21 -15.08 -15.93
CA ALA A 182 7.51 -13.97 -15.04
C ALA A 182 9.02 -13.70 -15.03
N LYS A 183 9.38 -12.41 -15.02
CA LYS A 183 10.77 -11.95 -14.98
C LYS A 183 11.14 -11.66 -13.54
N GLU A 184 12.28 -12.17 -13.09
CA GLU A 184 12.82 -11.89 -11.78
C GLU A 184 14.12 -11.12 -11.92
N ALA A 185 14.13 -9.87 -11.45
CA ALA A 185 15.32 -9.03 -11.41
C ALA A 185 15.73 -8.81 -9.96
N ASP A 186 16.99 -8.98 -9.65
CA ASP A 186 17.50 -8.69 -8.32
C ASP A 186 17.46 -7.18 -8.05
N ALA A 187 16.67 -6.76 -7.06
CA ALA A 187 16.53 -5.35 -6.68
C ALA A 187 17.85 -4.74 -6.16
N PHE A 188 18.81 -5.56 -5.81
CA PHE A 188 20.09 -5.15 -5.26
C PHE A 188 21.26 -5.20 -6.26
N LYS A 189 21.02 -5.21 -7.56
CA LYS A 189 22.07 -5.18 -8.60
C LYS A 189 23.11 -4.05 -8.45
N GLN A 190 22.90 -3.08 -7.57
CA GLN A 190 23.78 -1.93 -7.41
C GLN A 190 24.53 -1.86 -6.06
N ILE A 191 24.33 -2.80 -5.15
CA ILE A 191 25.20 -2.90 -3.98
C ILE A 191 26.38 -3.81 -4.38
N VAL A 192 27.36 -3.22 -5.00
CA VAL A 192 28.67 -3.84 -5.15
C VAL A 192 29.36 -3.71 -3.79
N GLU A 193 29.33 -4.77 -2.97
CA GLU A 193 30.37 -4.92 -1.97
C GLU A 193 31.68 -4.98 -2.75
N VAL A 194 32.56 -3.99 -2.51
CA VAL A 194 33.88 -3.94 -3.10
C VAL A 194 34.74 -5.01 -2.38
N VAL A 195 34.50 -6.24 -2.72
CA VAL A 195 35.44 -7.36 -2.48
C VAL A 195 36.20 -7.53 -3.77
N GLU A 196 37.52 -7.44 -3.75
CA GLU A 196 38.32 -7.75 -4.94
C GLU A 196 38.00 -9.19 -5.39
N PRO A 197 37.29 -9.38 -6.51
CA PRO A 197 36.87 -10.71 -6.92
C PRO A 197 38.05 -11.45 -7.52
N SER A 198 38.27 -12.68 -7.06
CA SER A 198 39.15 -13.60 -7.79
C SER A 198 38.56 -13.94 -9.17
N ALA A 199 39.39 -14.30 -10.13
CA ALA A 199 38.95 -14.56 -11.53
C ALA A 199 37.82 -15.57 -11.65
N GLY A 200 37.66 -16.49 -10.66
CA GLY A 200 36.55 -17.47 -10.63
C GLY A 200 35.22 -16.91 -10.09
N ASP A 201 35.22 -15.80 -9.33
CA ASP A 201 34.04 -15.23 -8.75
C ASP A 201 33.22 -14.41 -9.78
N LEU A 202 33.91 -13.91 -10.84
CA LEU A 202 33.26 -13.13 -11.91
C LEU A 202 32.26 -13.98 -12.72
N ASP A 203 32.55 -15.27 -12.95
CA ASP A 203 31.64 -16.19 -13.66
C ASP A 203 30.45 -16.58 -12.78
N LEU A 204 30.66 -16.74 -11.47
CA LEU A 204 29.60 -16.99 -10.50
C LEU A 204 28.68 -15.77 -10.33
N LEU A 205 29.23 -14.54 -10.34
CA LEU A 205 28.46 -13.30 -10.29
C LEU A 205 27.65 -13.07 -11.58
N ARG A 206 28.21 -13.41 -12.75
CA ARG A 206 27.49 -13.39 -14.03
C ARG A 206 26.36 -14.42 -14.08
N ALA A 207 26.59 -15.62 -13.56
CA ALA A 207 25.55 -16.65 -13.48
C ALA A 207 24.42 -16.31 -12.49
N LYS A 208 24.73 -15.60 -11.39
CA LYS A 208 23.71 -15.14 -10.41
C LYS A 208 22.88 -13.95 -10.85
N ASN A 209 23.36 -13.17 -11.83
CA ASN A 209 22.70 -11.96 -12.31
C ASN A 209 21.82 -12.15 -13.56
N GLY A 210 21.60 -13.40 -13.98
CA GLY A 210 20.65 -13.74 -15.04
C GLY A 210 19.21 -13.52 -14.60
N GLU A 211 18.37 -12.96 -15.49
CA GLU A 211 16.92 -12.94 -15.27
C GLU A 211 16.43 -14.38 -15.13
N LYS A 212 15.89 -14.72 -13.96
CA LYS A 212 15.19 -15.98 -13.76
C LYS A 212 13.78 -15.83 -14.31
N THR A 213 13.44 -16.63 -15.29
CA THR A 213 12.07 -16.70 -15.82
C THR A 213 11.37 -17.93 -15.27
N ASN A 214 10.11 -17.78 -14.87
CA ASN A 214 9.27 -18.90 -14.47
C ASN A 214 7.82 -18.66 -14.89
N ASN A 215 7.05 -19.73 -15.02
CA ASN A 215 5.64 -19.67 -15.37
C ASN A 215 4.71 -19.77 -14.15
N GLU A 216 5.23 -19.46 -12.96
CA GLU A 216 4.41 -19.40 -11.75
C GLU A 216 3.67 -18.07 -11.67
N LEU A 217 2.35 -18.15 -11.59
CA LEU A 217 1.49 -17.06 -11.17
C LEU A 217 1.13 -17.28 -9.69
N ARG A 218 1.46 -16.30 -8.85
CA ARG A 218 1.27 -16.38 -7.40
C ARG A 218 0.59 -15.12 -6.91
N ILE A 219 -0.66 -15.27 -6.48
CA ILE A 219 -1.51 -14.16 -6.04
C ILE A 219 -1.73 -14.28 -4.54
N VAL A 220 -1.30 -13.26 -3.79
CA VAL A 220 -1.51 -13.15 -2.35
C VAL A 220 -2.90 -12.60 -2.08
N GLU A 221 -3.27 -11.49 -2.76
CA GLU A 221 -4.56 -10.86 -2.54
C GLU A 221 -4.99 -10.08 -3.79
N VAL A 222 -6.30 -10.04 -4.07
CA VAL A 222 -6.88 -9.26 -5.16
C VAL A 222 -8.20 -8.63 -4.74
N GLY A 223 -8.39 -7.36 -5.11
CA GLY A 223 -9.63 -6.61 -4.97
C GLY A 223 -10.06 -5.99 -6.29
N PHE A 224 -11.36 -5.87 -6.49
CA PHE A 224 -11.97 -5.31 -7.70
C PHE A 224 -12.72 -4.04 -7.35
N LEU A 225 -12.38 -2.94 -8.00
CA LEU A 225 -12.88 -1.62 -7.65
C LEU A 225 -13.74 -1.04 -8.78
N GLU A 226 -14.83 -0.40 -8.39
CA GLU A 226 -15.77 0.31 -9.26
C GLU A 226 -15.80 1.78 -8.84
N THR A 227 -15.64 2.70 -9.80
CA THR A 227 -15.81 4.13 -9.54
C THR A 227 -17.29 4.48 -9.40
N ILE A 228 -17.64 5.11 -8.28
CA ILE A 228 -18.98 5.64 -8.05
C ILE A 228 -18.99 7.13 -8.43
N ASN A 229 -19.60 7.44 -9.55
CA ASN A 229 -19.96 8.83 -9.88
C ASN A 229 -21.17 9.24 -9.02
N ARG A 230 -20.93 10.00 -7.98
CA ARG A 230 -21.99 10.67 -7.20
C ARG A 230 -22.08 12.12 -7.59
#